data_118c074bb6e2c598d4565b93b3648447
#
_entry.id   118c074bb6e2c598d4565b93b3648447
#
_cell.length_a   1.000
_cell.length_b   1.000
_cell.length_c   1.000
_cell.angle_alpha   90.00
_cell.angle_beta   90.00
_cell.angle_gamma   90.00
#
_symmetry.space_group_name_H-M   'P 1'
#
loop_
_entity.id
_entity.type
_entity.pdbx_description
1 polymer ?
#
loop_
_entity_poly.entity_id
_entity_poly.type
_entity_poly.pdbx_seq_one_letter_code
_entity_poly.pdbx_strand_id
1 'polypeptide(L)'
;MPTGGPRDTAPPKVIKSFPANKSTQFAANKVELYFDEFIELDQPLKTILVSPYTSQQIESSIVGKKLILEFSEGLKPNTTYSIVFEKAIKDYKEGNFLPTYELNFSTGAQLDSGSLIISSKDAVTKVNSDLTKICLVKNKSDFYGKNYKYVAKSKSGLASLNNLNNDKYYVFAFIDSNANMKWEKTEPIGFLSEPIVAGRAQLEIKTFLQEQPKTILNLSTQSPNEFDLVASQDIYFPEIMDTNVCLVYINAKTYKLLTKSSFQKQTIRLRYNLDEYDTLNLPATKGEKRIEKLTLGADRMSLAYPFDTLALDFNSYLTKLDTTKMKLTEGERLIPCKAHIKKNQLILTGLEPGKTYTLSLDSQALRHGMGYNKSQTYPLTTYPAEKRYSSIWITLDPSIAMNKKVKLFQVIENRGVPLAKEAKIELKNVYGDEVKFYILIDDNNDGMWTTGNVEKEIQPETIHLETIRIEANKKDYILKISNP
;
A
#
# COMPACT_ATOMS: atom_id res chain seq x y z
N MET A 1 -29.99 39.75 21.53
CA MET A 1 -30.13 39.07 20.23
C MET A 1 -30.76 37.71 20.49
N PRO A 2 -31.75 37.24 19.75
CA PRO A 2 -32.28 35.91 19.95
C PRO A 2 -31.16 34.90 19.67
N THR A 3 -30.85 34.07 20.64
CA THR A 3 -30.00 32.89 20.45
C THR A 3 -30.79 31.92 19.58
N GLY A 4 -30.30 31.63 18.40
CA GLY A 4 -30.91 30.62 17.51
C GLY A 4 -31.20 29.33 18.23
N GLY A 5 -32.21 28.58 17.79
CA GLY A 5 -32.52 27.25 18.30
C GLY A 5 -31.35 26.25 18.11
N PRO A 6 -31.43 25.05 18.68
CA PRO A 6 -30.43 24.02 18.46
C PRO A 6 -30.27 23.76 16.95
N ARG A 7 -29.03 23.57 16.49
CA ARG A 7 -28.71 23.23 15.10
C ARG A 7 -29.39 21.91 14.71
N ASP A 8 -30.06 21.88 13.57
CA ASP A 8 -30.61 20.64 13.01
C ASP A 8 -29.48 19.69 12.61
N THR A 9 -29.58 18.46 13.02
CA THR A 9 -28.64 17.36 12.67
C THR A 9 -29.30 16.26 11.86
N ALA A 10 -30.61 16.41 11.55
CA ALA A 10 -31.33 15.42 10.75
C ALA A 10 -30.98 15.60 9.26
N PRO A 11 -30.66 14.49 8.55
CA PRO A 11 -30.45 14.57 7.10
C PRO A 11 -31.79 14.69 6.36
N PRO A 12 -31.81 15.22 5.13
CA PRO A 12 -32.99 15.27 4.29
C PRO A 12 -33.53 13.86 4.01
N LYS A 13 -34.85 13.72 3.86
CA LYS A 13 -35.52 12.47 3.59
C LYS A 13 -36.25 12.51 2.25
N VAL A 14 -36.08 11.43 1.47
CA VAL A 14 -36.88 11.23 0.25
C VAL A 14 -38.30 10.84 0.66
N ILE A 15 -39.29 11.70 0.39
CA ILE A 15 -40.69 11.47 0.67
C ILE A 15 -41.44 10.82 -0.50
N LYS A 16 -40.94 11.01 -1.73
CA LYS A 16 -41.54 10.45 -2.95
C LYS A 16 -40.51 10.40 -4.05
N SER A 17 -40.59 9.41 -4.93
CA SER A 17 -39.83 9.35 -6.19
C SER A 17 -40.75 9.14 -7.38
N PHE A 18 -40.33 9.59 -8.53
CA PHE A 18 -40.89 9.27 -9.82
C PHE A 18 -39.79 8.90 -10.79
N PRO A 19 -39.70 7.64 -11.27
CA PRO A 19 -40.65 6.55 -10.96
C PRO A 19 -40.64 6.18 -9.46
N ALA A 20 -41.71 5.50 -9.03
CA ALA A 20 -41.71 4.90 -7.69
C ALA A 20 -40.63 3.82 -7.60
N ASN A 21 -40.03 3.68 -6.43
CA ASN A 21 -38.98 2.65 -6.25
C ASN A 21 -39.55 1.25 -6.52
N LYS A 22 -38.82 0.44 -7.28
CA LYS A 22 -39.21 -0.90 -7.76
C LYS A 22 -40.37 -0.93 -8.74
N SER A 23 -40.70 0.20 -9.36
CA SER A 23 -41.73 0.21 -10.43
C SER A 23 -41.23 -0.37 -11.73
N THR A 24 -42.11 -0.79 -12.59
CA THR A 24 -41.87 -1.33 -13.94
C THR A 24 -42.59 -0.51 -14.99
N GLN A 25 -42.31 -0.76 -16.29
CA GLN A 25 -42.92 -0.09 -17.45
C GLN A 25 -42.75 1.44 -17.43
N PHE A 26 -41.66 1.93 -16.86
CA PHE A 26 -41.38 3.35 -16.84
C PHE A 26 -40.98 3.86 -18.21
N ALA A 27 -41.71 4.86 -18.74
CA ALA A 27 -41.56 5.34 -20.11
C ALA A 27 -41.01 6.78 -20.24
N ALA A 28 -40.90 7.52 -19.11
CA ALA A 28 -40.39 8.88 -19.17
C ALA A 28 -38.85 8.90 -19.15
N ASN A 29 -38.24 10.02 -19.59
CA ASN A 29 -36.79 10.24 -19.56
C ASN A 29 -36.32 11.06 -18.36
N LYS A 30 -37.21 11.35 -17.41
CA LYS A 30 -36.90 12.14 -16.21
C LYS A 30 -37.19 11.34 -14.96
N VAL A 31 -36.23 11.38 -14.03
CA VAL A 31 -36.35 10.82 -12.69
C VAL A 31 -36.42 11.96 -11.70
N GLU A 32 -37.39 11.91 -10.78
CA GLU A 32 -37.61 12.96 -9.80
C GLU A 32 -37.59 12.38 -8.37
N LEU A 33 -36.88 13.07 -7.47
CA LEU A 33 -36.89 12.80 -6.04
C LEU A 33 -37.45 14.02 -5.29
N TYR A 34 -38.39 13.79 -4.40
CA TYR A 34 -39.04 14.83 -3.58
C TYR A 34 -38.56 14.69 -2.14
N PHE A 35 -38.21 15.80 -1.51
CA PHE A 35 -37.65 15.84 -0.16
C PHE A 35 -38.57 16.59 0.82
N ASP A 36 -38.40 16.29 2.11
CA ASP A 36 -39.08 16.97 3.20
C ASP A 36 -38.55 18.41 3.40
N GLU A 37 -37.35 18.70 2.93
CA GLU A 37 -36.67 19.99 3.06
C GLU A 37 -35.94 20.43 1.78
N PHE A 38 -35.35 21.65 1.78
CA PHE A 38 -34.50 22.14 0.69
C PHE A 38 -33.15 21.44 0.69
N ILE A 39 -32.69 21.08 -0.49
CA ILE A 39 -31.49 20.29 -0.69
C ILE A 39 -30.46 21.01 -1.58
N GLU A 40 -29.22 20.53 -1.53
CA GLU A 40 -28.13 20.90 -2.41
C GLU A 40 -27.42 19.61 -2.89
N LEU A 41 -26.88 19.65 -4.13
CA LEU A 41 -26.06 18.54 -4.66
C LEU A 41 -24.58 18.76 -4.35
N ASP A 42 -23.92 17.71 -3.91
CA ASP A 42 -22.47 17.68 -3.71
C ASP A 42 -21.79 16.78 -4.73
N GLN A 43 -21.00 17.36 -5.63
CA GLN A 43 -20.24 16.67 -6.68
C GLN A 43 -21.03 15.59 -7.44
N PRO A 44 -22.21 15.91 -8.05
CA PRO A 44 -23.14 14.92 -8.57
C PRO A 44 -22.53 13.94 -9.59
N LEU A 45 -21.55 14.40 -10.39
CA LEU A 45 -20.85 13.56 -11.38
C LEU A 45 -20.03 12.42 -10.74
N LYS A 46 -19.67 12.55 -9.46
CA LYS A 46 -18.87 11.55 -8.72
C LYS A 46 -19.70 10.72 -7.74
N THR A 47 -20.83 11.23 -7.33
CA THR A 47 -21.61 10.73 -6.19
C THR A 47 -22.98 10.15 -6.59
N ILE A 48 -23.40 10.35 -7.86
CA ILE A 48 -24.60 9.73 -8.44
C ILE A 48 -24.13 8.65 -9.44
N LEU A 49 -24.37 7.40 -9.09
CA LEU A 49 -24.03 6.26 -9.94
C LEU A 49 -25.28 5.71 -10.59
N VAL A 50 -25.29 5.58 -11.91
CA VAL A 50 -26.38 5.00 -12.67
C VAL A 50 -25.95 3.67 -13.26
N SER A 51 -26.76 2.64 -13.06
CA SER A 51 -26.58 1.32 -13.66
C SER A 51 -27.87 0.94 -14.44
N PRO A 52 -27.78 0.40 -15.67
CA PRO A 52 -26.55 0.19 -16.44
C PRO A 52 -25.81 1.49 -16.64
N TYR A 53 -24.47 1.40 -16.70
CA TYR A 53 -23.63 2.57 -16.93
C TYR A 53 -24.01 3.23 -18.27
N THR A 54 -24.04 4.55 -18.25
CA THR A 54 -24.32 5.34 -19.45
C THR A 54 -23.26 6.44 -19.62
N SER A 55 -22.80 6.63 -20.83
CA SER A 55 -21.94 7.74 -21.22
C SER A 55 -22.71 9.00 -21.60
N GLN A 56 -24.06 8.88 -21.73
CA GLN A 56 -24.90 10.04 -22.03
C GLN A 56 -24.84 11.06 -20.89
N GLN A 57 -25.03 12.31 -21.25
CA GLN A 57 -25.12 13.37 -20.26
C GLN A 57 -26.42 13.22 -19.47
N ILE A 58 -26.31 13.23 -18.15
CA ILE A 58 -27.45 13.30 -17.23
C ILE A 58 -27.45 14.69 -16.62
N GLU A 59 -28.47 15.46 -16.97
CA GLU A 59 -28.64 16.79 -16.41
C GLU A 59 -29.31 16.69 -15.04
N SER A 60 -28.74 17.34 -14.04
CA SER A 60 -29.31 17.42 -12.70
C SER A 60 -29.74 18.83 -12.38
N SER A 61 -30.97 19.02 -11.93
CA SER A 61 -31.51 20.30 -11.51
C SER A 61 -32.33 20.18 -10.23
N ILE A 62 -32.35 21.28 -9.45
CA ILE A 62 -33.14 21.36 -8.22
C ILE A 62 -34.21 22.41 -8.42
N VAL A 63 -35.48 22.03 -8.19
CA VAL A 63 -36.64 22.94 -8.23
C VAL A 63 -37.38 22.83 -6.90
N GLY A 64 -37.20 23.85 -6.03
CA GLY A 64 -37.74 23.81 -4.67
C GLY A 64 -37.13 22.69 -3.85
N LYS A 65 -37.95 21.75 -3.40
CA LYS A 65 -37.55 20.56 -2.64
C LYS A 65 -37.49 19.30 -3.52
N LYS A 66 -37.22 19.48 -4.82
CA LYS A 66 -37.26 18.39 -5.79
C LYS A 66 -35.93 18.36 -6.57
N LEU A 67 -35.29 17.18 -6.64
CA LEU A 67 -34.20 16.87 -7.56
C LEU A 67 -34.79 16.23 -8.82
N ILE A 68 -34.34 16.70 -9.98
CA ILE A 68 -34.68 16.18 -11.30
C ILE A 68 -33.40 15.68 -11.96
N LEU A 69 -33.38 14.45 -12.42
CA LEU A 69 -32.35 13.88 -13.32
C LEU A 69 -32.98 13.65 -14.69
N GLU A 70 -32.45 14.31 -15.72
CA GLU A 70 -32.92 14.17 -17.10
C GLU A 70 -31.89 13.45 -17.95
N PHE A 71 -32.33 12.38 -18.63
CA PHE A 71 -31.52 11.56 -19.51
C PHE A 71 -31.61 12.09 -20.94
N SER A 72 -30.57 12.70 -21.46
CA SER A 72 -30.54 13.41 -22.75
C SER A 72 -30.93 12.52 -23.93
N GLU A 73 -30.50 11.24 -23.90
CA GLU A 73 -30.79 10.27 -24.97
C GLU A 73 -31.97 9.34 -24.62
N GLY A 74 -32.64 9.62 -23.47
CA GLY A 74 -33.69 8.76 -22.94
C GLY A 74 -33.19 7.48 -22.30
N LEU A 75 -34.12 6.65 -21.84
CA LEU A 75 -33.84 5.36 -21.20
C LEU A 75 -33.96 4.21 -22.20
N LYS A 76 -33.06 3.23 -22.12
CA LYS A 76 -33.09 2.03 -22.96
C LYS A 76 -34.34 1.19 -22.63
N PRO A 77 -35.02 0.61 -23.63
CA PRO A 77 -36.18 -0.25 -23.38
C PRO A 77 -35.76 -1.56 -22.70
N ASN A 78 -36.72 -2.20 -22.04
CA ASN A 78 -36.57 -3.49 -21.34
C ASN A 78 -35.30 -3.55 -20.46
N THR A 79 -35.06 -2.49 -19.70
CA THR A 79 -33.84 -2.32 -18.92
C THR A 79 -34.17 -1.95 -17.47
N THR A 80 -33.58 -2.67 -16.52
CA THR A 80 -33.63 -2.31 -15.11
C THR A 80 -32.55 -1.29 -14.81
N TYR A 81 -32.94 -0.17 -14.23
CA TYR A 81 -32.07 0.91 -13.77
C TYR A 81 -31.94 0.89 -12.26
N SER A 82 -30.73 1.09 -11.78
CA SER A 82 -30.41 1.40 -10.40
C SER A 82 -29.67 2.72 -10.35
N ILE A 83 -30.16 3.70 -9.60
CA ILE A 83 -29.50 4.99 -9.36
C ILE A 83 -29.15 5.07 -7.90
N VAL A 84 -27.84 5.11 -7.62
CA VAL A 84 -27.30 5.17 -6.26
C VAL A 84 -26.79 6.57 -5.98
N PHE A 85 -27.27 7.17 -4.89
CA PHE A 85 -26.87 8.49 -4.41
C PHE A 85 -25.96 8.30 -3.18
N GLU A 86 -24.64 8.40 -3.38
CA GLU A 86 -23.64 8.25 -2.31
C GLU A 86 -23.20 9.61 -1.80
N LYS A 87 -23.80 10.09 -0.70
CA LYS A 87 -23.50 11.45 -0.19
C LYS A 87 -23.60 12.53 -1.28
N ALA A 88 -24.53 12.32 -2.23
CA ALA A 88 -24.74 13.22 -3.35
C ALA A 88 -25.64 14.39 -2.97
N ILE A 89 -26.43 14.24 -1.93
CA ILE A 89 -27.51 15.14 -1.54
C ILE A 89 -27.30 15.52 -0.07
N LYS A 90 -27.34 16.80 0.22
CA LYS A 90 -27.31 17.33 1.59
C LYS A 90 -28.40 18.39 1.77
N ASP A 91 -28.81 18.66 3.02
CA ASP A 91 -29.68 19.80 3.28
C ASP A 91 -28.96 21.12 2.95
N TYR A 92 -29.78 22.10 2.59
CA TYR A 92 -29.27 23.42 2.13
C TYR A 92 -28.71 24.27 3.27
N LYS A 93 -29.19 24.10 4.50
CA LYS A 93 -28.84 24.99 5.61
C LYS A 93 -27.67 24.48 6.44
N GLU A 94 -27.75 23.26 6.90
CA GLU A 94 -26.84 22.67 7.87
C GLU A 94 -25.76 21.80 7.22
N GLY A 95 -26.00 21.30 5.99
CA GLY A 95 -25.08 20.45 5.24
C GLY A 95 -25.08 18.98 5.66
N ASN A 96 -26.17 18.52 6.32
CA ASN A 96 -26.29 17.09 6.70
C ASN A 96 -26.57 16.25 5.45
N PHE A 97 -25.77 15.21 5.23
CA PHE A 97 -25.87 14.37 4.04
C PHE A 97 -26.97 13.32 4.17
N LEU A 98 -27.79 13.17 3.11
CA LEU A 98 -28.65 12.03 2.92
C LEU A 98 -27.81 10.74 3.03
N PRO A 99 -28.21 9.75 3.86
CA PRO A 99 -27.64 8.41 3.78
C PRO A 99 -27.74 7.84 2.37
N THR A 100 -26.87 6.89 2.02
CA THR A 100 -26.91 6.25 0.70
C THR A 100 -28.35 5.85 0.35
N TYR A 101 -28.87 6.41 -0.74
CA TYR A 101 -30.21 6.13 -1.24
C TYR A 101 -30.12 5.46 -2.60
N GLU A 102 -30.91 4.40 -2.81
CA GLU A 102 -30.95 3.64 -4.07
C GLU A 102 -32.37 3.63 -4.62
N LEU A 103 -32.51 4.09 -5.86
CA LEU A 103 -33.74 4.06 -6.63
C LEU A 103 -33.63 3.02 -7.73
N ASN A 104 -34.49 2.00 -7.69
CA ASN A 104 -34.53 0.94 -8.68
C ASN A 104 -35.87 0.98 -9.44
N PHE A 105 -35.81 0.86 -10.76
CA PHE A 105 -36.98 0.79 -11.61
C PHE A 105 -36.65 0.11 -12.94
N SER A 106 -37.69 -0.31 -13.70
CA SER A 106 -37.50 -0.92 -15.00
C SER A 106 -38.36 -0.24 -16.06
N THR A 107 -37.79 -0.06 -17.25
CA THR A 107 -38.54 0.32 -18.47
C THR A 107 -39.28 -0.88 -19.08
N GLY A 108 -38.91 -2.10 -18.68
CA GLY A 108 -39.59 -3.35 -19.05
C GLY A 108 -40.64 -3.79 -18.06
N ALA A 109 -41.25 -4.96 -18.31
CA ALA A 109 -42.31 -5.52 -17.51
C ALA A 109 -41.86 -6.08 -16.15
N GLN A 110 -40.55 -6.33 -15.98
CA GLN A 110 -39.98 -6.94 -14.78
C GLN A 110 -38.69 -6.23 -14.36
N LEU A 111 -38.33 -6.35 -13.11
CA LEU A 111 -37.02 -5.99 -12.57
C LEU A 111 -36.11 -7.21 -12.65
N ASP A 112 -34.89 -6.96 -13.08
CA ASP A 112 -33.81 -7.95 -12.99
C ASP A 112 -33.48 -8.25 -11.52
N SER A 113 -33.10 -9.49 -11.20
CA SER A 113 -32.89 -9.95 -9.82
C SER A 113 -31.49 -10.49 -9.53
N GLY A 114 -30.62 -10.47 -10.51
CA GLY A 114 -29.24 -10.91 -10.32
C GLY A 114 -28.49 -10.01 -9.34
N SER A 115 -27.60 -10.59 -8.56
CA SER A 115 -26.74 -9.84 -7.63
C SER A 115 -25.35 -10.46 -7.54
N LEU A 116 -24.34 -9.61 -7.31
CA LEU A 116 -22.96 -10.01 -7.11
C LEU A 116 -22.38 -9.21 -5.97
N ILE A 117 -21.60 -9.87 -5.12
CA ILE A 117 -20.75 -9.24 -4.13
C ILE A 117 -19.32 -9.53 -4.55
N ILE A 118 -18.53 -8.48 -4.75
CA ILE A 118 -17.17 -8.63 -5.20
C ILE A 118 -16.25 -7.95 -4.20
N SER A 119 -15.33 -8.73 -3.62
CA SER A 119 -14.24 -8.22 -2.82
C SER A 119 -13.04 -7.90 -3.69
N SER A 120 -12.34 -6.82 -3.40
CA SER A 120 -11.12 -6.43 -4.09
C SER A 120 -10.01 -6.13 -3.08
N LYS A 121 -8.82 -6.69 -3.35
CA LYS A 121 -7.63 -6.50 -2.52
C LYS A 121 -6.41 -6.35 -3.40
N ASP A 122 -5.46 -5.56 -2.97
CA ASP A 122 -4.14 -5.54 -3.60
C ASP A 122 -3.46 -6.92 -3.55
N ALA A 123 -2.85 -7.34 -4.66
CA ALA A 123 -2.30 -8.68 -4.81
C ALA A 123 -1.15 -8.97 -3.83
N VAL A 124 -0.37 -7.95 -3.46
CA VAL A 124 0.80 -8.06 -2.58
C VAL A 124 0.45 -7.73 -1.14
N THR A 125 -0.07 -6.51 -0.92
CA THR A 125 -0.29 -5.97 0.43
C THR A 125 -1.56 -6.47 1.08
N LYS A 126 -2.49 -7.05 0.30
CA LYS A 126 -3.83 -7.49 0.73
C LYS A 126 -4.71 -6.33 1.25
N VAL A 127 -4.31 -5.10 1.03
CA VAL A 127 -5.05 -3.92 1.45
C VAL A 127 -6.19 -3.63 0.48
N ASN A 128 -7.31 -3.20 1.02
CA ASN A 128 -8.49 -2.77 0.26
C ASN A 128 -8.37 -1.28 -0.11
N SER A 129 -9.04 -0.90 -1.21
CA SER A 129 -9.16 0.52 -1.58
C SER A 129 -10.61 0.88 -1.84
N ASP A 130 -11.07 1.97 -1.23
CA ASP A 130 -12.40 2.55 -1.48
C ASP A 130 -12.48 3.31 -2.82
N LEU A 131 -11.35 3.47 -3.52
CA LEU A 131 -11.30 4.03 -4.86
C LEU A 131 -11.54 2.98 -5.95
N THR A 132 -11.63 1.69 -5.57
CA THR A 132 -11.82 0.60 -6.53
C THR A 132 -13.21 0.68 -7.17
N LYS A 133 -13.23 0.64 -8.49
CA LYS A 133 -14.42 0.49 -9.33
C LYS A 133 -14.50 -0.94 -9.83
N ILE A 134 -15.65 -1.55 -9.69
CA ILE A 134 -15.97 -2.87 -10.27
C ILE A 134 -16.83 -2.64 -11.49
N CYS A 135 -16.39 -3.14 -12.65
CA CYS A 135 -17.07 -2.98 -13.92
C CYS A 135 -17.43 -4.35 -14.50
N LEU A 136 -18.69 -4.50 -14.89
CA LEU A 136 -19.19 -5.65 -15.66
C LEU A 136 -19.35 -5.24 -17.13
N VAL A 137 -18.76 -6.02 -18.03
CA VAL A 137 -18.86 -5.81 -19.48
C VAL A 137 -19.31 -7.06 -20.21
N LYS A 138 -19.90 -6.89 -21.39
CA LYS A 138 -20.31 -8.03 -22.25
C LYS A 138 -19.12 -8.62 -23.00
N ASN A 139 -18.23 -7.79 -23.51
CA ASN A 139 -17.01 -8.19 -24.17
C ASN A 139 -15.82 -7.53 -23.48
N LYS A 140 -14.67 -8.17 -23.47
CA LYS A 140 -13.45 -7.61 -22.82
C LYS A 140 -13.04 -6.26 -23.44
N SER A 141 -13.23 -6.09 -24.74
CA SER A 141 -12.96 -4.81 -25.44
C SER A 141 -13.82 -3.64 -24.94
N ASP A 142 -15.02 -3.92 -24.44
CA ASP A 142 -15.94 -2.89 -23.92
C ASP A 142 -15.36 -2.19 -22.69
N PHE A 143 -14.49 -2.88 -21.93
CA PHE A 143 -13.82 -2.30 -20.76
C PHE A 143 -12.94 -1.10 -21.18
N TYR A 144 -12.12 -1.27 -22.19
CA TYR A 144 -11.20 -0.22 -22.65
C TYR A 144 -11.93 0.95 -23.32
N GLY A 145 -13.10 0.67 -23.91
CA GLY A 145 -13.98 1.67 -24.53
C GLY A 145 -14.92 2.38 -23.56
N LYS A 146 -14.86 2.09 -22.25
CA LYS A 146 -15.83 2.54 -21.23
C LYS A 146 -17.29 2.11 -21.50
N ASN A 147 -17.49 1.07 -22.29
CA ASN A 147 -18.84 0.53 -22.56
C ASN A 147 -19.27 -0.42 -21.43
N TYR A 148 -19.16 0.05 -20.20
CA TYR A 148 -19.56 -0.74 -19.04
C TYR A 148 -21.05 -1.02 -19.07
N LYS A 149 -21.42 -2.24 -18.69
CA LYS A 149 -22.84 -2.57 -18.52
C LYS A 149 -23.29 -2.20 -17.11
N TYR A 150 -22.48 -2.57 -16.11
CA TYR A 150 -22.73 -2.20 -14.70
C TYR A 150 -21.44 -1.73 -14.05
N VAL A 151 -21.58 -0.83 -13.09
CA VAL A 151 -20.47 -0.31 -12.30
C VAL A 151 -20.89 -0.23 -10.85
N ALA A 152 -20.00 -0.63 -9.96
CA ALA A 152 -20.12 -0.38 -8.53
C ALA A 152 -18.81 0.17 -7.97
N LYS A 153 -18.91 0.97 -6.92
CA LYS A 153 -17.77 1.44 -6.15
C LYS A 153 -17.55 0.51 -4.95
N SER A 154 -16.31 0.21 -4.67
CA SER A 154 -15.94 -0.52 -3.45
C SER A 154 -16.08 0.36 -2.22
N LYS A 155 -16.57 -0.25 -1.13
CA LYS A 155 -16.55 0.34 0.21
C LYS A 155 -15.98 -0.69 1.17
N SER A 156 -14.90 -0.32 1.84
CA SER A 156 -14.13 -1.24 2.70
C SER A 156 -13.75 -2.56 1.99
N GLY A 157 -13.39 -2.45 0.71
CA GLY A 157 -13.00 -3.59 -0.12
C GLY A 157 -14.14 -4.42 -0.70
N LEU A 158 -15.41 -4.07 -0.45
CA LEU A 158 -16.57 -4.79 -0.96
C LEU A 158 -17.38 -3.91 -1.91
N ALA A 159 -17.78 -4.45 -3.05
CA ALA A 159 -18.72 -3.83 -3.97
C ALA A 159 -19.93 -4.74 -4.15
N SER A 160 -21.13 -4.16 -4.08
CA SER A 160 -22.39 -4.85 -4.32
C SER A 160 -23.03 -4.35 -5.59
N LEU A 161 -23.36 -5.26 -6.48
CA LEU A 161 -24.11 -5.00 -7.71
C LEU A 161 -25.43 -5.75 -7.62
N ASN A 162 -26.52 -5.02 -7.72
CA ASN A 162 -27.87 -5.55 -7.63
C ASN A 162 -28.64 -5.29 -8.94
N ASN A 163 -29.78 -5.94 -9.08
CA ASN A 163 -30.68 -5.77 -10.22
C ASN A 163 -29.99 -6.04 -11.57
N LEU A 164 -29.08 -7.03 -11.58
CA LEU A 164 -28.37 -7.44 -12.78
C LEU A 164 -29.25 -8.33 -13.63
N ASN A 165 -29.20 -8.10 -14.93
CA ASN A 165 -29.79 -9.03 -15.90
C ASN A 165 -29.03 -10.38 -15.82
N ASN A 166 -29.77 -11.48 -15.89
CA ASN A 166 -29.23 -12.85 -15.86
C ASN A 166 -28.52 -13.18 -17.17
N ASP A 167 -27.28 -12.75 -17.27
CA ASP A 167 -26.44 -12.88 -18.46
C ASP A 167 -24.98 -13.09 -18.05
N LYS A 168 -24.11 -13.38 -19.01
CA LYS A 168 -22.67 -13.54 -18.80
C LYS A 168 -21.94 -12.20 -18.85
N TYR A 169 -21.02 -11.98 -17.92
CA TYR A 169 -20.21 -10.76 -17.83
C TYR A 169 -18.75 -11.07 -17.57
N TYR A 170 -17.85 -10.36 -18.21
CA TYR A 170 -16.48 -10.22 -17.78
C TYR A 170 -16.41 -9.17 -16.68
N VAL A 171 -15.58 -9.44 -15.68
CA VAL A 171 -15.46 -8.60 -14.49
C VAL A 171 -14.06 -8.00 -14.43
N PHE A 172 -14.02 -6.68 -14.30
CA PHE A 172 -12.80 -5.92 -14.09
C PHE A 172 -12.94 -5.09 -12.82
N ALA A 173 -11.80 -4.91 -12.15
CA ALA A 173 -11.67 -4.00 -11.01
C ALA A 173 -10.50 -3.06 -11.30
N PHE A 174 -10.61 -1.77 -11.00
CA PHE A 174 -9.48 -0.85 -11.09
C PHE A 174 -9.59 0.25 -10.04
N ILE A 175 -8.44 0.77 -9.62
CA ILE A 175 -8.38 1.88 -8.66
C ILE A 175 -8.43 3.17 -9.45
N ASP A 176 -9.58 3.84 -9.43
CA ASP A 176 -9.87 5.07 -10.18
C ASP A 176 -9.37 6.28 -9.37
N SER A 177 -8.09 6.58 -9.47
CA SER A 177 -7.41 7.59 -8.65
C SER A 177 -7.79 9.03 -9.02
N ASN A 178 -8.12 9.26 -10.28
CA ASN A 178 -8.46 10.58 -10.81
C ASN A 178 -9.98 10.79 -11.01
N ALA A 179 -10.79 9.78 -10.68
CA ALA A 179 -12.24 9.77 -10.78
C ALA A 179 -12.78 10.04 -12.20
N ASN A 180 -12.06 9.55 -13.23
CA ASN A 180 -12.44 9.71 -14.64
C ASN A 180 -13.25 8.53 -15.20
N MET A 181 -13.46 7.49 -14.38
CA MET A 181 -14.16 6.25 -14.75
C MET A 181 -13.50 5.51 -15.92
N LYS A 182 -12.20 5.69 -16.10
CA LYS A 182 -11.40 5.02 -17.13
C LYS A 182 -10.13 4.47 -16.49
N TRP A 183 -9.86 3.19 -16.71
CA TRP A 183 -8.60 2.63 -16.29
C TRP A 183 -7.44 3.19 -17.12
N GLU A 184 -6.37 3.53 -16.46
CA GLU A 184 -5.10 3.96 -17.03
C GLU A 184 -3.98 3.00 -16.58
N LYS A 185 -2.93 2.84 -17.42
CA LYS A 185 -1.84 1.88 -17.13
C LYS A 185 -1.09 2.16 -15.82
N THR A 186 -1.19 3.37 -15.31
CA THR A 186 -0.64 3.80 -14.03
C THR A 186 -1.51 3.46 -12.83
N GLU A 187 -2.68 2.91 -13.06
CA GLU A 187 -3.64 2.54 -12.03
C GLU A 187 -3.70 1.01 -11.85
N PRO A 188 -3.78 0.53 -10.60
CA PRO A 188 -3.95 -0.89 -10.35
C PRO A 188 -5.23 -1.43 -10.99
N ILE A 189 -5.12 -2.62 -11.58
CA ILE A 189 -6.21 -3.34 -12.24
C ILE A 189 -6.30 -4.77 -11.71
N GLY A 190 -7.48 -5.35 -11.76
CA GLY A 190 -7.74 -6.76 -11.53
C GLY A 190 -8.85 -7.24 -12.44
N PHE A 191 -8.94 -8.53 -12.70
CA PHE A 191 -9.95 -9.13 -13.55
C PHE A 191 -10.22 -10.57 -13.17
N LEU A 192 -11.35 -11.11 -13.61
CA LEU A 192 -11.60 -12.55 -13.61
C LEU A 192 -11.28 -13.11 -14.99
N SER A 193 -10.55 -14.21 -15.05
CA SER A 193 -10.13 -14.84 -16.31
C SER A 193 -11.33 -15.36 -17.09
N GLU A 194 -12.35 -15.92 -16.39
CA GLU A 194 -13.55 -16.45 -16.97
C GLU A 194 -14.75 -15.52 -16.75
N PRO A 195 -15.68 -15.45 -17.71
CA PRO A 195 -16.90 -14.69 -17.53
C PRO A 195 -17.81 -15.37 -16.49
N ILE A 196 -18.52 -14.58 -15.73
CA ILE A 196 -19.46 -15.03 -14.71
C ILE A 196 -20.89 -14.84 -15.17
N VAL A 197 -21.81 -15.67 -14.69
CA VAL A 197 -23.27 -15.45 -14.83
C VAL A 197 -23.73 -14.64 -13.63
N ALA A 198 -24.48 -13.56 -13.88
CA ALA A 198 -25.08 -12.78 -12.81
C ALA A 198 -26.08 -13.66 -12.03
N GLY A 199 -25.76 -13.89 -10.76
CA GLY A 199 -26.56 -14.70 -9.83
C GLY A 199 -26.26 -14.23 -8.42
N ARG A 200 -26.51 -15.05 -7.42
CA ARG A 200 -26.08 -14.77 -6.05
C ARG A 200 -24.69 -15.37 -5.83
N ALA A 201 -23.65 -14.62 -6.11
CA ALA A 201 -22.27 -15.07 -5.95
C ALA A 201 -21.44 -14.04 -5.18
N GLN A 202 -20.48 -14.55 -4.41
CA GLN A 202 -19.42 -13.76 -3.81
C GLN A 202 -18.10 -14.13 -4.49
N LEU A 203 -17.38 -13.12 -4.98
CA LEU A 203 -16.16 -13.27 -5.77
C LEU A 203 -15.05 -12.44 -5.17
N GLU A 204 -13.82 -12.83 -5.40
CA GLU A 204 -12.63 -12.05 -5.04
C GLU A 204 -11.82 -11.69 -6.29
N ILE A 205 -11.37 -10.44 -6.36
CA ILE A 205 -10.47 -9.94 -7.40
C ILE A 205 -9.22 -9.39 -6.73
N LYS A 206 -8.06 -9.81 -7.23
CA LYS A 206 -6.77 -9.25 -6.85
C LYS A 206 -6.45 -8.09 -7.80
N THR A 207 -6.23 -6.90 -7.24
CA THR A 207 -5.75 -5.76 -8.00
C THR A 207 -4.23 -5.68 -7.98
N PHE A 208 -3.62 -5.34 -9.09
CA PHE A 208 -2.18 -5.24 -9.27
C PHE A 208 -1.84 -4.13 -10.26
N LEU A 209 -0.66 -3.56 -10.17
CA LEU A 209 -0.16 -2.64 -11.18
C LEU A 209 0.39 -3.47 -12.34
N GLN A 210 -0.22 -3.37 -13.52
CA GLN A 210 0.05 -4.26 -14.66
C GLN A 210 1.45 -4.13 -15.23
N GLU A 211 1.86 -2.94 -15.52
CA GLU A 211 3.22 -2.66 -15.94
C GLU A 211 3.86 -1.88 -14.80
N GLN A 212 4.81 -2.53 -14.15
CA GLN A 212 5.83 -1.74 -13.52
C GLN A 212 6.57 -1.06 -14.69
N PRO A 213 6.32 0.24 -15.02
CA PRO A 213 7.28 0.90 -15.87
C PRO A 213 8.63 0.64 -15.22
N LYS A 214 9.67 0.32 -16.00
CA LYS A 214 11.03 0.14 -15.46
C LYS A 214 11.20 1.21 -14.41
N THR A 215 11.47 0.79 -13.19
CA THR A 215 11.59 1.70 -12.06
C THR A 215 12.58 2.77 -12.49
N ILE A 216 12.11 3.98 -12.75
CA ILE A 216 12.99 5.08 -13.14
C ILE A 216 13.62 5.57 -11.85
N LEU A 217 14.90 5.34 -11.72
CA LEU A 217 15.67 5.78 -10.58
C LEU A 217 16.35 7.10 -10.96
N ASN A 218 15.84 8.19 -10.42
CA ASN A 218 16.43 9.50 -10.56
C ASN A 218 17.43 9.73 -9.43
N LEU A 219 18.65 10.08 -9.80
CA LEU A 219 19.71 10.44 -8.88
C LEU A 219 19.91 11.94 -8.91
N SER A 220 19.88 12.58 -7.75
CA SER A 220 20.24 13.97 -7.57
C SER A 220 21.36 14.08 -6.54
N THR A 221 22.35 14.94 -6.81
CA THR A 221 23.48 15.16 -5.91
C THR A 221 23.13 16.23 -4.89
N GLN A 222 23.16 15.87 -3.61
CA GLN A 222 22.96 16.81 -2.50
C GLN A 222 24.28 17.36 -1.95
N SER A 223 25.28 16.51 -1.89
CA SER A 223 26.63 16.84 -1.48
C SER A 223 27.65 15.91 -2.18
N PRO A 224 28.95 16.14 -2.06
CA PRO A 224 29.95 15.27 -2.69
C PRO A 224 29.84 13.79 -2.34
N ASN A 225 29.24 13.44 -1.21
CA ASN A 225 29.13 12.07 -0.72
C ASN A 225 27.67 11.64 -0.45
N GLU A 226 26.70 12.41 -0.89
CA GLU A 226 25.28 12.16 -0.64
C GLU A 226 24.46 12.40 -1.91
N PHE A 227 23.66 11.42 -2.26
CA PHE A 227 22.76 11.45 -3.40
C PHE A 227 21.35 11.06 -2.95
N ASP A 228 20.35 11.75 -3.44
CA ASP A 228 18.97 11.29 -3.32
C ASP A 228 18.67 10.36 -4.50
N LEU A 229 18.15 9.18 -4.18
CA LEU A 229 17.60 8.21 -5.10
C LEU A 229 16.09 8.26 -5.00
N VAL A 230 15.43 8.69 -6.06
CA VAL A 230 13.99 8.75 -6.14
C VAL A 230 13.49 7.77 -7.20
N ALA A 231 12.67 6.82 -6.77
CA ALA A 231 12.04 5.84 -7.65
C ALA A 231 10.70 6.37 -8.19
N SER A 232 10.36 6.01 -9.41
CA SER A 232 9.06 6.34 -10.02
C SER A 232 7.89 5.64 -9.32
N GLN A 233 8.16 4.52 -8.65
CA GLN A 233 7.21 3.69 -7.90
C GLN A 233 7.85 3.17 -6.62
N ASP A 234 7.05 2.54 -5.76
CA ASP A 234 7.57 1.89 -4.55
C ASP A 234 8.56 0.78 -4.94
N ILE A 235 9.74 0.79 -4.32
CA ILE A 235 10.69 -0.29 -4.44
C ILE A 235 10.77 -1.05 -3.12
N TYR A 236 10.75 -2.37 -3.23
CA TYR A 236 10.79 -3.25 -2.08
C TYR A 236 12.16 -3.90 -1.98
N PHE A 237 12.66 -4.02 -0.75
CA PHE A 237 13.91 -4.73 -0.42
C PHE A 237 15.15 -4.25 -1.16
N PRO A 238 15.40 -2.92 -1.27
CA PRO A 238 16.56 -2.44 -2.00
C PRO A 238 17.85 -2.75 -1.26
N GLU A 239 18.85 -3.19 -2.01
CA GLU A 239 20.19 -3.50 -1.50
C GLU A 239 21.26 -3.00 -2.46
N ILE A 240 22.26 -2.28 -1.94
CA ILE A 240 23.45 -1.91 -2.70
C ILE A 240 24.52 -3.00 -2.55
N MET A 241 24.97 -3.51 -3.68
CA MET A 241 25.99 -4.55 -3.74
C MET A 241 27.42 -4.01 -3.52
N ASP A 242 27.62 -2.70 -3.60
CA ASP A 242 28.93 -2.04 -3.38
C ASP A 242 29.18 -1.80 -1.90
N THR A 243 30.38 -2.17 -1.43
CA THR A 243 30.77 -2.02 -0.02
C THR A 243 31.09 -0.58 0.39
N ASN A 244 31.39 0.29 -0.57
CA ASN A 244 31.73 1.71 -0.34
C ASN A 244 30.50 2.62 -0.38
N VAL A 245 29.33 2.07 -0.63
CA VAL A 245 28.07 2.80 -0.68
C VAL A 245 27.10 2.23 0.33
N CYS A 246 26.35 3.11 0.97
CA CYS A 246 25.28 2.77 1.90
C CYS A 246 23.96 3.32 1.38
N LEU A 247 22.91 2.52 1.45
CA LEU A 247 21.55 2.93 1.16
C LEU A 247 20.81 3.20 2.46
N VAL A 248 20.27 4.40 2.59
CA VAL A 248 19.45 4.82 3.73
C VAL A 248 18.01 5.00 3.26
N TYR A 249 17.11 4.31 3.89
CA TYR A 249 15.67 4.40 3.60
C TYR A 249 15.09 5.72 4.13
N ILE A 250 14.29 6.39 3.34
CA ILE A 250 13.49 7.55 3.74
C ILE A 250 12.00 7.18 3.70
N ASN A 251 11.55 6.67 2.56
CA ASN A 251 10.21 6.11 2.34
C ASN A 251 10.26 5.11 1.18
N ALA A 252 9.14 4.50 0.84
CA ALA A 252 9.06 3.46 -0.18
C ALA A 252 9.60 3.86 -1.58
N LYS A 253 9.65 5.17 -1.88
CA LYS A 253 10.16 5.70 -3.17
C LYS A 253 11.47 6.47 -3.04
N THR A 254 11.86 6.86 -1.83
CA THR A 254 12.99 7.78 -1.64
C THR A 254 14.03 7.17 -0.72
N TYR A 255 15.25 7.18 -1.18
CA TYR A 255 16.44 6.68 -0.47
C TYR A 255 17.55 7.67 -0.56
N LYS A 256 18.47 7.63 0.40
CA LYS A 256 19.73 8.32 0.32
C LYS A 256 20.87 7.33 0.05
N LEU A 257 21.74 7.65 -0.88
CA LEU A 257 23.00 6.95 -1.10
C LEU A 257 24.10 7.74 -0.43
N LEU A 258 24.77 7.11 0.53
CA LEU A 258 25.91 7.68 1.23
C LEU A 258 27.16 6.97 0.76
N THR A 259 28.16 7.73 0.31
CA THR A 259 29.40 7.19 -0.23
C THR A 259 30.57 7.44 0.72
N LYS A 260 31.53 6.50 0.74
CA LYS A 260 32.70 6.59 1.61
C LYS A 260 33.60 7.77 1.27
N SER A 261 33.71 8.09 0.00
CA SER A 261 34.54 9.19 -0.52
C SER A 261 33.91 9.82 -1.73
N SER A 262 34.27 11.05 -2.09
CA SER A 262 33.90 11.65 -3.36
C SER A 262 34.51 10.88 -4.53
N PHE A 263 33.78 10.73 -5.63
CA PHE A 263 34.19 9.97 -6.80
C PHE A 263 34.34 10.84 -8.03
N GLN A 264 35.15 10.37 -8.99
CA GLN A 264 35.12 10.96 -10.33
C GLN A 264 33.83 10.51 -11.08
N LYS A 265 33.57 9.26 -11.21
CA LYS A 265 32.31 8.65 -11.71
C LYS A 265 32.31 7.21 -11.25
N GLN A 266 31.21 6.75 -10.68
CA GLN A 266 31.13 5.37 -10.24
C GLN A 266 29.82 4.76 -10.70
N THR A 267 29.91 3.50 -11.13
CA THR A 267 28.76 2.66 -11.42
C THR A 267 28.56 1.72 -10.25
N ILE A 268 27.34 1.70 -9.71
CA ILE A 268 26.94 0.81 -8.62
C ILE A 268 25.80 -0.06 -9.06
N ARG A 269 25.63 -1.23 -8.44
CA ARG A 269 24.49 -2.11 -8.68
C ARG A 269 23.52 -2.04 -7.50
N LEU A 270 22.27 -1.76 -7.79
CA LEU A 270 21.17 -1.79 -6.86
C LEU A 270 20.30 -3.02 -7.18
N ARG A 271 20.04 -3.86 -6.17
CA ARG A 271 19.03 -4.92 -6.22
C ARG A 271 17.79 -4.41 -5.52
N TYR A 272 16.62 -4.70 -6.03
CA TYR A 272 15.32 -4.37 -5.41
C TYR A 272 14.24 -5.37 -5.90
N ASN A 273 13.04 -5.28 -5.34
CA ASN A 273 11.87 -6.09 -5.68
C ASN A 273 12.21 -7.60 -5.77
N LEU A 274 12.89 -8.09 -4.74
CA LEU A 274 13.34 -9.47 -4.59
C LEU A 274 14.55 -9.84 -5.46
N ASP A 275 14.54 -9.59 -6.77
CA ASP A 275 15.65 -10.00 -7.66
C ASP A 275 15.86 -9.10 -8.88
N GLU A 276 15.17 -7.96 -8.97
CA GLU A 276 15.45 -6.97 -9.99
C GLU A 276 16.77 -6.24 -9.71
N TYR A 277 17.52 -5.98 -10.77
CA TYR A 277 18.79 -5.26 -10.68
C TYR A 277 18.80 -4.05 -11.58
N ASP A 278 19.31 -2.95 -11.07
CA ASP A 278 19.58 -1.77 -11.87
C ASP A 278 21.04 -1.32 -11.69
N THR A 279 21.54 -0.63 -12.69
CA THR A 279 22.89 -0.09 -12.70
C THR A 279 22.82 1.42 -12.62
N LEU A 280 23.22 1.97 -11.47
CA LEU A 280 23.19 3.40 -11.21
C LEU A 280 24.54 4.01 -11.50
N ASN A 281 24.55 5.07 -12.31
CA ASN A 281 25.74 5.85 -12.57
C ASN A 281 25.77 7.06 -11.65
N LEU A 282 26.55 7.00 -10.59
CA LEU A 282 26.77 8.14 -9.71
C LEU A 282 27.61 9.19 -10.46
N PRO A 283 27.11 10.42 -10.61
CA PRO A 283 27.84 11.47 -11.29
C PRO A 283 29.10 11.87 -10.50
N ALA A 284 30.12 12.38 -11.23
CA ALA A 284 31.27 12.98 -10.58
C ALA A 284 30.85 14.19 -9.75
N THR A 285 31.27 14.23 -8.51
CA THR A 285 30.95 15.32 -7.61
C THR A 285 32.08 16.32 -7.56
N LYS A 286 31.84 17.53 -8.02
CA LYS A 286 32.76 18.67 -7.90
C LYS A 286 32.28 19.58 -6.78
N GLY A 287 33.16 19.85 -5.82
CA GLY A 287 32.97 20.93 -4.85
C GLY A 287 32.81 20.49 -3.40
N GLU A 288 33.26 21.35 -2.52
CA GLU A 288 33.16 21.23 -1.06
C GLU A 288 31.84 21.80 -0.55
N LYS A 289 30.75 21.04 -0.64
CA LYS A 289 29.61 21.35 0.24
C LYS A 289 29.83 20.64 1.58
N ARG A 290 29.97 21.41 2.65
CA ARG A 290 30.03 20.89 4.02
C ARG A 290 28.76 20.15 4.36
N ILE A 291 28.87 18.90 4.80
CA ILE A 291 27.80 18.20 5.51
C ILE A 291 27.61 18.94 6.83
N GLU A 292 26.46 19.58 6.98
CA GLU A 292 26.27 20.60 8.03
C GLU A 292 26.28 20.02 9.45
N LYS A 293 25.80 18.80 9.66
CA LYS A 293 25.78 18.18 10.97
C LYS A 293 25.62 16.67 10.87
N LEU A 294 26.45 15.92 11.59
CA LEU A 294 26.22 14.50 11.79
C LEU A 294 25.01 14.35 12.74
N THR A 295 23.95 13.73 12.27
CA THR A 295 22.75 13.47 13.05
C THR A 295 22.43 11.99 13.08
N LEU A 296 21.91 11.53 14.20
CA LEU A 296 21.31 10.21 14.29
C LEU A 296 19.97 10.22 13.55
N GLY A 297 19.69 9.20 12.74
CA GLY A 297 18.42 9.05 12.06
C GLY A 297 17.28 8.96 13.09
N ALA A 298 16.21 9.73 12.88
CA ALA A 298 15.19 10.02 13.89
C ALA A 298 14.46 8.79 14.48
N ASP A 299 14.48 7.62 13.82
CA ASP A 299 13.68 6.45 14.19
C ASP A 299 14.46 5.12 14.22
N ARG A 300 15.81 5.15 14.21
CA ARG A 300 16.56 3.92 13.98
C ARG A 300 17.72 3.73 14.95
N MET A 301 17.36 3.43 16.19
CA MET A 301 18.19 2.52 16.97
C MET A 301 17.90 1.11 16.47
N SER A 302 18.51 0.72 15.33
CA SER A 302 18.40 -0.65 14.87
C SER A 302 19.28 -1.52 15.77
N LEU A 303 18.65 -2.52 16.39
CA LEU A 303 19.36 -3.56 17.11
C LEU A 303 20.05 -4.43 16.05
N ALA A 304 21.37 -4.30 15.95
CA ALA A 304 22.15 -5.22 15.16
C ALA A 304 22.38 -6.50 15.97
N TYR A 305 22.44 -7.63 15.32
CA TYR A 305 22.85 -8.90 15.89
C TYR A 305 24.38 -8.95 16.08
N PRO A 306 24.87 -9.54 17.16
CA PRO A 306 24.22 -10.31 18.23
C PRO A 306 23.65 -9.43 19.36
N PHE A 307 22.95 -10.02 20.32
CA PHE A 307 22.06 -9.44 21.33
C PHE A 307 22.63 -8.39 22.29
N ASP A 308 23.93 -8.31 22.43
CA ASP A 308 24.65 -7.31 23.20
C ASP A 308 25.08 -6.09 22.37
N THR A 309 24.56 -6.00 21.15
CA THR A 309 25.01 -5.07 20.12
C THR A 309 23.90 -4.05 19.81
N LEU A 310 24.26 -2.78 19.76
CA LEU A 310 23.41 -1.68 19.34
C LEU A 310 24.02 -0.98 18.14
N ALA A 311 23.28 -0.82 17.07
CA ALA A 311 23.69 -0.06 15.90
C ALA A 311 22.99 1.30 15.87
N LEU A 312 23.74 2.35 15.70
CA LEU A 312 23.29 3.73 15.58
C LEU A 312 23.47 4.19 14.15
N ASP A 313 22.38 4.43 13.44
CA ASP A 313 22.40 4.87 12.04
C ASP A 313 22.57 6.37 11.94
N PHE A 314 23.61 6.81 11.24
CA PHE A 314 23.88 8.22 10.99
C PHE A 314 23.50 8.63 9.57
N ASN A 315 23.27 9.92 9.39
CA ASN A 315 22.95 10.53 8.09
C ASN A 315 24.16 10.65 7.14
N SER A 316 25.33 10.10 7.50
CA SER A 316 26.53 10.16 6.69
C SER A 316 27.34 8.88 6.80
N TYR A 317 28.12 8.54 5.76
CA TYR A 317 29.04 7.42 5.79
C TYR A 317 30.19 7.69 6.77
N LEU A 318 30.42 6.77 7.72
CA LEU A 318 31.46 6.87 8.73
C LEU A 318 32.78 6.26 8.22
N THR A 319 33.88 6.96 8.38
CA THR A 319 35.18 6.53 7.85
C THR A 319 36.25 6.27 8.92
N LYS A 320 36.11 6.88 10.11
CA LYS A 320 37.01 6.67 11.24
C LYS A 320 36.30 6.87 12.57
N LEU A 321 36.62 6.04 13.55
CA LEU A 321 36.19 6.16 14.93
C LEU A 321 37.40 6.32 15.84
N ASP A 322 37.39 7.30 16.73
CA ASP A 322 38.34 7.49 17.81
C ASP A 322 37.60 7.14 19.13
N THR A 323 37.84 5.93 19.61
CA THR A 323 37.17 5.43 20.83
C THR A 323 37.64 6.13 22.11
N THR A 324 38.79 6.83 22.09
CA THR A 324 39.26 7.60 23.26
C THR A 324 38.39 8.83 23.52
N LYS A 325 37.68 9.29 22.50
CA LYS A 325 36.75 10.42 22.54
C LYS A 325 35.27 9.99 22.69
N MET A 326 35.07 8.76 23.10
CA MET A 326 33.74 8.18 23.31
C MET A 326 33.58 7.74 24.74
N LYS A 327 32.43 8.04 25.35
CA LYS A 327 32.06 7.59 26.69
C LYS A 327 30.64 7.02 26.66
N LEU A 328 30.46 5.88 27.30
CA LEU A 328 29.15 5.29 27.53
C LEU A 328 28.92 5.22 29.04
N THR A 329 27.76 5.71 29.50
CA THR A 329 27.43 5.70 30.92
C THR A 329 26.06 5.12 31.18
N GLU A 330 25.85 4.48 32.31
CA GLU A 330 24.57 4.12 32.93
C GLU A 330 24.41 4.99 34.19
N GLY A 331 23.59 6.03 34.10
CA GLY A 331 23.62 7.10 35.08
C GLY A 331 25.00 7.77 35.14
N GLU A 332 25.65 7.78 36.29
CA GLU A 332 27.01 8.32 36.48
C GLU A 332 28.12 7.28 36.25
N ARG A 333 27.77 6.00 36.16
CA ARG A 333 28.73 4.90 36.04
C ARG A 333 29.22 4.77 34.61
N LEU A 334 30.55 4.80 34.40
CA LEU A 334 31.17 4.52 33.11
C LEU A 334 31.06 3.03 32.77
N ILE A 335 30.56 2.72 31.58
CA ILE A 335 30.39 1.36 31.06
C ILE A 335 31.44 1.07 30.00
N PRO A 336 32.28 0.04 30.18
CA PRO A 336 33.16 -0.40 29.12
C PRO A 336 32.37 -1.03 27.98
N CYS A 337 32.54 -0.54 26.76
CA CYS A 337 31.94 -1.12 25.58
C CYS A 337 32.96 -1.18 24.45
N LYS A 338 32.77 -2.16 23.57
CA LYS A 338 33.51 -2.20 22.30
C LYS A 338 32.70 -1.45 21.24
N ALA A 339 33.39 -0.65 20.46
CA ALA A 339 32.75 0.12 19.40
C ALA A 339 33.51 -0.03 18.08
N HIS A 340 32.76 -0.13 16.98
CA HIS A 340 33.32 -0.09 15.62
C HIS A 340 32.32 0.56 14.67
N ILE A 341 32.78 0.94 13.50
CA ILE A 341 31.94 1.54 12.47
C ILE A 341 31.75 0.59 11.29
N LYS A 342 30.54 0.59 10.70
CA LYS A 342 30.22 -0.14 9.49
C LYS A 342 29.29 0.71 8.61
N LYS A 343 29.81 1.18 7.48
CA LYS A 343 29.08 2.11 6.60
C LYS A 343 28.65 3.38 7.33
N ASN A 344 27.37 3.63 7.51
CA ASN A 344 26.82 4.78 8.26
C ASN A 344 26.51 4.44 9.72
N GLN A 345 26.87 3.25 10.19
CA GLN A 345 26.54 2.76 11.53
C GLN A 345 27.71 2.87 12.49
N LEU A 346 27.45 3.34 13.70
CA LEU A 346 28.28 3.11 14.87
C LEU A 346 27.69 1.94 15.66
N ILE A 347 28.45 0.89 15.79
CA ILE A 347 28.05 -0.36 16.42
C ILE A 347 28.73 -0.45 17.78
N LEU A 348 27.92 -0.57 18.82
CA LEU A 348 28.34 -0.77 20.21
C LEU A 348 28.06 -2.20 20.63
N THR A 349 29.00 -2.85 21.30
CA THR A 349 28.85 -4.25 21.78
C THR A 349 29.20 -4.37 23.25
N GLY A 350 28.68 -5.42 23.89
CA GLY A 350 28.89 -5.66 25.33
C GLY A 350 27.89 -4.93 26.21
N LEU A 351 26.71 -4.62 25.68
CA LEU A 351 25.63 -3.95 26.41
C LEU A 351 24.73 -4.95 27.12
N GLU A 352 24.25 -4.59 28.32
CA GLU A 352 23.24 -5.40 29.02
C GLU A 352 21.84 -5.11 28.49
N PRO A 353 20.97 -6.12 28.46
CA PRO A 353 19.58 -5.96 28.04
C PRO A 353 18.75 -5.14 29.03
N GLY A 354 17.74 -4.41 28.49
CA GLY A 354 16.77 -3.67 29.31
C GLY A 354 17.35 -2.48 30.05
N LYS A 355 18.53 -2.01 29.63
CA LYS A 355 19.23 -0.89 30.26
C LYS A 355 19.13 0.37 29.44
N THR A 356 19.21 1.51 30.13
CA THR A 356 19.31 2.83 29.50
C THR A 356 20.73 3.36 29.70
N TYR A 357 21.33 3.76 28.61
CA TYR A 357 22.68 4.31 28.56
C TYR A 357 22.67 5.71 27.99
N THR A 358 23.75 6.44 28.27
CA THR A 358 24.04 7.72 27.62
C THR A 358 25.38 7.60 26.89
N LEU A 359 25.34 7.72 25.56
CA LEU A 359 26.52 7.77 24.72
C LEU A 359 26.94 9.23 24.53
N SER A 360 28.14 9.59 24.96
CA SER A 360 28.75 10.89 24.67
C SER A 360 29.86 10.73 23.66
N LEU A 361 29.79 11.49 22.58
CA LEU A 361 30.82 11.60 21.57
C LEU A 361 31.41 13.01 21.64
N ASP A 362 32.68 13.11 22.01
CA ASP A 362 33.40 14.37 21.99
C ASP A 362 33.62 14.83 20.53
N SER A 363 33.98 16.07 20.35
CA SER A 363 34.34 16.60 19.02
C SER A 363 35.44 15.76 18.37
N GLN A 364 35.29 15.45 17.09
CA GLN A 364 36.19 14.63 16.30
C GLN A 364 36.31 13.14 16.72
N ALA A 365 35.32 12.61 17.45
CA ALA A 365 35.22 11.18 17.74
C ALA A 365 34.91 10.36 16.48
N LEU A 366 34.04 10.89 15.61
CA LEU A 366 33.66 10.28 14.34
C LEU A 366 34.07 11.15 13.16
N ARG A 367 34.74 10.54 12.19
CA ARG A 367 34.99 11.15 10.86
C ARG A 367 33.89 10.65 9.91
N HIS A 368 33.22 11.58 9.23
CA HIS A 368 32.21 11.29 8.26
C HIS A 368 32.35 12.16 7.00
N GLY A 369 32.10 11.62 5.82
CA GLY A 369 32.26 12.36 4.57
C GLY A 369 33.55 13.19 4.57
N MET A 370 33.44 14.51 4.51
CA MET A 370 34.57 15.46 4.53
C MET A 370 34.79 16.11 5.90
N GLY A 371 34.11 15.66 6.96
CA GLY A 371 34.13 16.35 8.26
C GLY A 371 34.24 15.43 9.47
N TYR A 372 34.03 16.05 10.62
CA TYR A 372 34.01 15.40 11.93
C TYR A 372 32.74 15.81 12.69
N ASN A 373 32.30 14.93 13.60
CA ASN A 373 31.21 15.28 14.52
C ASN A 373 31.60 16.44 15.44
N LYS A 374 30.62 17.22 15.85
CA LYS A 374 30.69 18.08 17.04
C LYS A 374 30.39 17.23 18.28
N SER A 375 30.69 17.75 19.48
CA SER A 375 30.33 17.07 20.73
C SER A 375 28.81 16.90 20.79
N GLN A 376 28.37 15.66 21.03
CA GLN A 376 26.95 15.27 21.06
C GLN A 376 26.73 14.14 22.06
N THR A 377 25.52 14.08 22.61
CA THR A 377 25.10 13.06 23.55
C THR A 377 23.81 12.41 23.08
N TYR A 378 23.75 11.09 23.19
CA TYR A 378 22.61 10.28 22.72
C TYR A 378 22.10 9.40 23.86
N PRO A 379 20.81 9.50 24.25
CA PRO A 379 20.18 8.52 25.13
C PRO A 379 19.93 7.24 24.34
N LEU A 380 20.27 6.09 24.91
CA LEU A 380 20.17 4.78 24.28
C LEU A 380 19.44 3.82 25.23
N THR A 381 18.52 3.03 24.72
CA THR A 381 17.85 2.00 25.51
C THR A 381 17.98 0.66 24.80
N THR A 382 18.46 -0.35 25.52
CA THR A 382 18.52 -1.72 25.01
C THR A 382 17.20 -2.44 25.28
N TYR A 383 16.90 -3.42 24.45
CA TYR A 383 15.68 -4.20 24.60
C TYR A 383 15.71 -5.13 25.82
N PRO A 384 14.56 -5.43 26.45
CA PRO A 384 14.44 -6.36 27.55
C PRO A 384 14.91 -7.78 27.19
N ALA A 385 15.49 -8.49 28.17
CA ALA A 385 16.03 -9.84 27.95
C ALA A 385 14.96 -10.87 27.58
N GLU A 386 13.75 -10.70 28.10
CA GLU A 386 12.62 -11.59 27.87
C GLU A 386 12.14 -11.63 26.40
N LYS A 387 12.53 -10.63 25.61
CA LYS A 387 12.22 -10.58 24.18
C LYS A 387 13.36 -11.06 23.28
N ARG A 388 14.30 -11.81 23.84
CA ARG A 388 15.47 -12.31 23.16
C ARG A 388 15.43 -13.83 23.05
N TYR A 389 15.65 -14.31 21.85
CA TYR A 389 15.75 -15.75 21.56
C TYR A 389 17.06 -16.05 20.87
N SER A 390 17.87 -16.94 21.43
CA SER A 390 19.15 -17.34 20.81
C SER A 390 18.92 -17.97 19.44
N SER A 391 17.90 -18.80 19.32
CA SER A 391 17.40 -19.33 18.06
C SER A 391 15.98 -19.84 18.23
N ILE A 392 15.24 -19.86 17.11
CA ILE A 392 13.98 -20.57 16.96
C ILE A 392 14.05 -21.49 15.75
N TRP A 393 13.27 -22.54 15.76
CA TRP A 393 13.17 -23.50 14.67
C TRP A 393 11.81 -23.34 13.98
N ILE A 394 11.86 -23.18 12.66
CA ILE A 394 10.66 -23.10 11.84
C ILE A 394 10.55 -24.40 11.04
N THR A 395 9.54 -25.20 11.33
CA THR A 395 9.18 -26.38 10.52
C THR A 395 8.23 -25.93 9.42
N LEU A 396 8.55 -26.23 8.18
CA LEU A 396 7.69 -25.89 7.04
C LEU A 396 6.56 -26.92 6.92
N ASP A 397 5.34 -26.42 6.75
CA ASP A 397 4.20 -27.27 6.37
C ASP A 397 4.49 -27.97 5.03
N PRO A 398 4.02 -29.20 4.79
CA PRO A 398 4.23 -29.94 3.54
C PRO A 398 3.81 -29.15 2.29
N SER A 399 2.77 -28.31 2.38
CA SER A 399 2.32 -27.44 1.29
C SER A 399 3.41 -26.43 0.84
N ILE A 400 4.26 -26.01 1.76
CA ILE A 400 5.41 -25.14 1.49
C ILE A 400 6.65 -26.00 1.14
N ALA A 401 6.96 -26.98 1.98
CA ALA A 401 8.21 -27.74 1.89
C ALA A 401 8.34 -28.51 0.56
N MET A 402 7.26 -29.14 0.10
CA MET A 402 7.26 -30.01 -1.08
C MET A 402 6.97 -29.27 -2.39
N ASN A 403 6.38 -28.09 -2.34
CA ASN A 403 6.04 -27.36 -3.56
C ASN A 403 7.28 -26.69 -4.15
N LYS A 404 7.75 -27.18 -5.30
CA LYS A 404 8.94 -26.63 -5.98
C LYS A 404 8.81 -25.17 -6.41
N LYS A 405 7.58 -24.71 -6.65
CA LYS A 405 7.29 -23.34 -7.02
C LYS A 405 7.32 -22.36 -5.84
N VAL A 406 7.33 -22.83 -4.61
CA VAL A 406 7.35 -21.95 -3.44
C VAL A 406 8.76 -21.44 -3.18
N LYS A 407 8.90 -20.13 -3.09
CA LYS A 407 10.10 -19.43 -2.60
C LYS A 407 9.78 -18.81 -1.24
N LEU A 408 10.74 -18.82 -0.34
CA LEU A 408 10.58 -18.38 1.04
C LEU A 408 11.56 -17.24 1.34
N PHE A 409 11.05 -16.16 1.95
CA PHE A 409 11.83 -14.99 2.36
C PHE A 409 11.48 -14.65 3.80
N GLN A 410 12.48 -14.43 4.65
CA GLN A 410 12.28 -13.80 5.95
C GLN A 410 12.22 -12.29 5.78
N VAL A 411 11.27 -11.61 6.43
CA VAL A 411 11.20 -10.15 6.41
C VAL A 411 12.05 -9.60 7.56
N ILE A 412 13.13 -8.94 7.23
CA ILE A 412 14.03 -8.27 8.17
C ILE A 412 14.11 -6.79 7.77
N GLU A 413 13.76 -5.89 8.66
CA GLU A 413 13.76 -4.43 8.41
C GLU A 413 13.03 -4.06 7.10
N ASN A 414 11.85 -4.64 6.88
CA ASN A 414 11.07 -4.51 5.64
C ASN A 414 11.79 -5.04 4.37
N ARG A 415 12.79 -5.89 4.52
CA ARG A 415 13.49 -6.57 3.42
C ARG A 415 13.16 -8.05 3.40
N GLY A 416 12.93 -8.59 2.22
CA GLY A 416 12.84 -10.04 2.01
C GLY A 416 14.23 -10.64 1.90
N VAL A 417 14.65 -11.42 2.88
CA VAL A 417 15.91 -12.17 2.84
C VAL A 417 15.59 -13.59 2.39
N PRO A 418 16.13 -14.05 1.25
CA PRO A 418 15.88 -15.40 0.77
C PRO A 418 16.32 -16.45 1.80
N LEU A 419 15.49 -17.43 2.05
CA LEU A 419 15.81 -18.58 2.91
C LEU A 419 15.90 -19.84 2.08
N ALA A 420 16.92 -20.67 2.37
CA ALA A 420 16.96 -22.01 1.85
C ALA A 420 15.72 -22.78 2.33
N LYS A 421 15.00 -23.42 1.40
CA LYS A 421 13.79 -24.15 1.70
C LYS A 421 14.13 -25.55 2.20
N GLU A 422 14.39 -25.67 3.48
CA GLU A 422 14.63 -26.92 4.19
C GLU A 422 13.38 -27.28 5.01
N ALA A 423 13.18 -28.57 5.29
CA ALA A 423 12.03 -29.02 6.08
C ALA A 423 11.97 -28.35 7.46
N LYS A 424 13.14 -28.03 8.02
CA LYS A 424 13.28 -27.29 9.28
C LYS A 424 14.39 -26.24 9.15
N ILE A 425 14.09 -24.99 9.45
CA ILE A 425 15.01 -23.84 9.32
C ILE A 425 15.32 -23.32 10.71
N GLU A 426 16.59 -23.12 11.03
CA GLU A 426 17.00 -22.43 12.25
C GLU A 426 17.13 -20.93 11.98
N LEU A 427 16.33 -20.12 12.66
CA LEU A 427 16.50 -18.70 12.71
C LEU A 427 17.27 -18.33 13.99
N LYS A 428 18.50 -17.85 13.82
CA LYS A 428 19.37 -17.45 14.93
C LYS A 428 19.14 -15.98 15.29
N ASN A 429 19.36 -15.69 16.55
CA ASN A 429 19.29 -14.32 17.07
C ASN A 429 17.96 -13.61 16.77
N VAL A 430 16.87 -14.32 16.99
CA VAL A 430 15.52 -13.76 16.82
C VAL A 430 15.22 -12.80 17.95
N TYR A 431 14.63 -11.67 17.59
CA TYR A 431 14.26 -10.61 18.51
C TYR A 431 12.85 -10.09 18.24
N GLY A 432 12.14 -9.71 19.31
CA GLY A 432 10.80 -9.15 19.23
C GLY A 432 9.69 -10.17 19.43
N ASP A 433 8.47 -9.72 19.20
CA ASP A 433 7.25 -10.49 19.46
C ASP A 433 6.75 -11.26 18.23
N GLU A 434 7.36 -11.02 17.05
CA GLU A 434 6.93 -11.66 15.81
C GLU A 434 8.06 -11.81 14.79
N VAL A 435 7.94 -12.83 13.95
CA VAL A 435 8.76 -13.02 12.75
C VAL A 435 7.84 -13.11 11.55
N LYS A 436 8.17 -12.38 10.50
CA LYS A 436 7.38 -12.30 9.26
C LYS A 436 8.10 -13.00 8.11
N PHE A 437 7.30 -13.62 7.25
CA PHE A 437 7.76 -14.32 6.07
C PHE A 437 6.93 -13.89 4.85
N TYR A 438 7.59 -13.68 3.71
CA TYR A 438 6.93 -13.74 2.42
C TYR A 438 7.07 -15.16 1.85
N ILE A 439 5.94 -15.70 1.42
CA ILE A 439 5.83 -16.99 0.75
C ILE A 439 5.33 -16.69 -0.66
N LEU A 440 6.23 -16.76 -1.63
CA LEU A 440 5.94 -16.55 -3.05
C LEU A 440 5.63 -17.88 -3.72
N ILE A 441 4.53 -17.93 -4.46
CA ILE A 441 4.23 -19.04 -5.38
C ILE A 441 4.66 -18.57 -6.78
N ASP A 442 5.85 -18.98 -7.16
CA ASP A 442 6.54 -18.66 -8.40
C ASP A 442 6.05 -19.62 -9.50
N ASP A 443 4.99 -19.25 -10.19
CA ASP A 443 4.31 -20.11 -11.17
C ASP A 443 5.09 -20.27 -12.48
N ASN A 444 5.83 -19.22 -12.87
CA ASN A 444 6.65 -19.20 -14.07
C ASN A 444 8.10 -19.70 -13.83
N ASN A 445 8.47 -19.90 -12.56
CA ASN A 445 9.77 -20.38 -12.09
C ASN A 445 10.96 -19.48 -12.49
N ASP A 446 10.75 -18.16 -12.51
CA ASP A 446 11.79 -17.18 -12.77
C ASP A 446 12.51 -16.69 -11.49
N GLY A 447 12.02 -17.08 -10.32
CA GLY A 447 12.59 -16.72 -9.01
C GLY A 447 12.12 -15.37 -8.49
N MET A 448 11.26 -14.66 -9.23
CA MET A 448 10.76 -13.33 -8.94
C MET A 448 9.25 -13.33 -8.80
N TRP A 449 8.70 -12.31 -8.16
CA TRP A 449 7.27 -12.10 -8.19
C TRP A 449 6.88 -11.43 -9.52
N THR A 450 6.03 -12.09 -10.28
CA THR A 450 5.52 -11.58 -11.55
C THR A 450 4.16 -10.92 -11.35
N THR A 451 4.03 -9.67 -11.75
CA THR A 451 2.74 -8.97 -11.78
C THR A 451 1.85 -9.54 -12.89
N GLY A 452 0.53 -9.37 -12.72
CA GLY A 452 -0.41 -9.77 -13.76
C GLY A 452 -0.34 -8.88 -15.01
N ASN A 453 -1.02 -9.34 -16.07
CA ASN A 453 -1.18 -8.57 -17.31
C ASN A 453 -2.59 -8.78 -17.86
N VAL A 454 -3.43 -7.75 -17.85
CA VAL A 454 -4.83 -7.84 -18.28
C VAL A 454 -4.96 -8.06 -19.79
N GLU A 455 -4.05 -7.51 -20.58
CA GLU A 455 -4.07 -7.65 -22.06
C GLU A 455 -3.70 -9.08 -22.50
N LYS A 456 -2.81 -9.74 -21.72
CA LYS A 456 -2.38 -11.13 -21.92
C LYS A 456 -3.17 -12.13 -21.08
N GLU A 457 -4.12 -11.66 -20.29
CA GLU A 457 -4.95 -12.47 -19.37
C GLU A 457 -4.13 -13.24 -18.34
N ILE A 458 -3.01 -12.68 -17.90
CA ILE A 458 -2.13 -13.25 -16.89
C ILE A 458 -2.51 -12.68 -15.52
N GLN A 459 -2.82 -13.56 -14.56
CA GLN A 459 -3.05 -13.19 -13.17
C GLN A 459 -1.72 -12.93 -12.45
N PRO A 460 -1.69 -12.07 -11.43
CA PRO A 460 -0.48 -11.89 -10.62
C PRO A 460 -0.17 -13.16 -9.83
N GLU A 461 1.11 -13.48 -9.70
CA GLU A 461 1.57 -14.56 -8.86
C GLU A 461 1.16 -14.35 -7.40
N THR A 462 0.97 -15.46 -6.70
CA THR A 462 0.47 -15.39 -5.34
C THR A 462 1.62 -15.18 -4.36
N ILE A 463 1.51 -14.15 -3.54
CA ILE A 463 2.39 -13.90 -2.40
C ILE A 463 1.57 -13.89 -1.11
N HIS A 464 2.06 -14.57 -0.09
CA HIS A 464 1.49 -14.57 1.24
C HIS A 464 2.46 -13.88 2.21
N LEU A 465 1.94 -13.02 3.06
CA LEU A 465 2.67 -12.50 4.23
C LEU A 465 2.20 -13.29 5.45
N GLU A 466 3.08 -14.11 5.99
CA GLU A 466 2.81 -14.90 7.18
C GLU A 466 3.56 -14.34 8.38
N THR A 467 2.92 -14.34 9.54
CA THR A 467 3.49 -13.82 10.78
C THR A 467 3.44 -14.89 11.85
N ILE A 468 4.59 -15.24 12.37
CA ILE A 468 4.70 -16.12 13.54
C ILE A 468 4.90 -15.24 14.77
N ARG A 469 3.98 -15.32 15.72
CA ARG A 469 4.12 -14.70 17.03
C ARG A 469 5.04 -15.54 17.89
N ILE A 470 6.03 -14.88 18.52
CA ILE A 470 7.03 -15.52 19.35
C ILE A 470 6.55 -15.51 20.78
N GLU A 471 6.45 -16.71 21.37
CA GLU A 471 6.03 -16.93 22.74
C GLU A 471 7.26 -17.20 23.64
N ALA A 472 7.21 -16.71 24.87
CA ALA A 472 8.28 -16.96 25.85
C ALA A 472 8.52 -18.49 26.01
N ASN A 473 9.78 -18.89 26.02
CA ASN A 473 10.23 -20.27 26.19
C ASN A 473 9.84 -21.28 25.09
N LYS A 474 9.15 -20.85 24.04
CA LYS A 474 8.83 -21.69 22.88
C LYS A 474 9.89 -21.49 21.81
N LYS A 475 10.42 -22.61 21.28
CA LYS A 475 11.49 -22.58 20.27
C LYS A 475 11.08 -23.20 18.93
N ASP A 476 10.02 -23.99 18.90
CA ASP A 476 9.56 -24.69 17.70
C ASP A 476 8.24 -24.11 17.22
N TYR A 477 8.22 -23.73 15.95
CA TYR A 477 7.08 -23.12 15.27
C TYR A 477 6.82 -23.82 13.94
N ILE A 478 5.59 -23.76 13.47
CA ILE A 478 5.20 -24.30 12.17
C ILE A 478 4.80 -23.11 11.29
N LEU A 479 5.46 -22.99 10.14
CA LEU A 479 5.08 -22.05 9.09
C LEU A 479 4.19 -22.77 8.08
N LYS A 480 3.01 -22.26 7.88
CA LYS A 480 2.03 -22.75 6.92
C LYS A 480 1.41 -21.60 6.17
N ILE A 481 0.91 -21.88 4.97
CA ILE A 481 0.12 -20.90 4.23
C ILE A 481 -1.27 -20.90 4.88
N SER A 482 -1.68 -19.76 5.40
CA SER A 482 -3.08 -19.55 5.77
C SER A 482 -3.90 -19.63 4.50
N ASN A 483 -4.86 -20.52 4.44
CA ASN A 483 -5.82 -20.55 3.34
C ASN A 483 -6.54 -19.21 3.29
N PRO A 484 -6.76 -18.63 2.08
CA PRO A 484 -7.45 -17.35 1.91
C PRO A 484 -8.87 -17.38 2.43
#